data_ee79d7b76be42e7111c4f13da65574f1
#
_entry.id   ee79d7b76be42e7111c4f13da65574f1
#
_cell.length_a   1.000
_cell.length_b   1.000
_cell.length_c   1.000
_cell.angle_alpha   90.00
_cell.angle_beta   90.00
_cell.angle_gamma   90.00
#
_symmetry.space_group_name_H-M   'P 1'
#
loop_
_entity.id
_entity.type
_entity.pdbx_description
1 polymer ?
#
loop_
_entity_poly.entity_id
_entity_poly.type
_entity_poly.pdbx_seq_one_letter_code
_entity_poly.pdbx_strand_id
1 'polypeptide(L)'
;MKIISIINQKGGVGKTTTVINLASALSQLGKKILVIDLDPQGNATTGLGLSNTSQSDQTIYGILNGTMSISNVIKKTDFQNLDLISSNVDLSGLEVETAGDSDRAFILKAKLTAYLNDSRGLYDYILIDCPPSLSLLTVMALVSSNSLLVPLQTEF
;
A
#
# COMPACT_ATOMS: atom_id res chain seq x y z
N MET A 1 2.02 -7.27 -15.06
CA MET A 1 1.97 -6.69 -13.70
C MET A 1 0.54 -6.73 -13.19
N LYS A 2 0.33 -7.06 -11.93
CA LYS A 2 -0.98 -7.03 -11.25
C LYS A 2 -0.91 -6.18 -9.98
N ILE A 3 -1.96 -5.39 -9.74
CA ILE A 3 -2.17 -4.65 -8.48
C ILE A 3 -3.25 -5.39 -7.71
N ILE A 4 -2.92 -5.84 -6.50
CA ILE A 4 -3.79 -6.65 -5.65
C ILE A 4 -3.95 -5.93 -4.32
N SER A 5 -5.17 -5.58 -3.95
CA SER A 5 -5.48 -5.06 -2.61
C SER A 5 -5.93 -6.19 -1.69
N ILE A 6 -5.38 -6.20 -0.48
CA ILE A 6 -5.73 -7.14 0.57
C ILE A 6 -6.66 -6.41 1.54
N ILE A 7 -7.94 -6.79 1.53
CA ILE A 7 -9.00 -6.08 2.22
C ILE A 7 -9.83 -7.02 3.11
N ASN A 8 -10.24 -6.53 4.26
CA ASN A 8 -11.33 -7.04 5.08
C ASN A 8 -11.68 -5.98 6.13
N GLN A 9 -12.96 -5.74 6.38
CA GLN A 9 -13.41 -4.79 7.41
C GLN A 9 -13.09 -5.25 8.83
N LYS A 10 -13.05 -6.57 9.07
CA LYS A 10 -12.74 -7.14 10.37
C LYS A 10 -11.25 -6.98 10.68
N GLY A 11 -10.94 -6.39 11.83
CA GLY A 11 -9.58 -6.36 12.36
C GLY A 11 -9.11 -7.75 12.80
N GLY A 12 -7.80 -7.99 12.76
CA GLY A 12 -7.22 -9.23 13.26
C GLY A 12 -7.42 -10.47 12.38
N VAL A 13 -7.93 -10.34 11.16
CA VAL A 13 -8.15 -11.48 10.24
C VAL A 13 -6.91 -11.88 9.42
N GLY A 14 -5.76 -11.25 9.69
CA GLY A 14 -4.51 -11.59 9.03
C GLY A 14 -4.26 -10.87 7.69
N LYS A 15 -4.84 -9.69 7.43
CA LYS A 15 -4.56 -8.90 6.21
C LYS A 15 -3.06 -8.63 6.05
N THR A 16 -2.48 -7.92 7.00
CA THR A 16 -1.06 -7.55 6.99
C THR A 16 -0.16 -8.79 6.97
N THR A 17 -0.48 -9.82 7.75
CA THR A 17 0.24 -11.11 7.73
C THR A 17 0.20 -11.74 6.35
N THR A 18 -0.95 -11.71 5.68
CA THR A 18 -1.10 -12.22 4.30
C THR A 18 -0.24 -11.41 3.33
N VAL A 19 -0.26 -10.08 3.42
CA VAL A 19 0.56 -9.21 2.55
C VAL A 19 2.04 -9.54 2.71
N ILE A 20 2.56 -9.57 3.94
CA ILE A 20 3.97 -9.81 4.23
C ILE A 20 4.40 -11.20 3.74
N ASN A 21 3.65 -12.23 4.07
CA ASN A 21 3.99 -13.61 3.68
C ASN A 21 3.89 -13.83 2.18
N LEU A 22 2.85 -13.30 1.52
CA LEU A 22 2.69 -13.40 0.08
C LEU A 22 3.81 -12.63 -0.66
N ALA A 23 4.12 -11.40 -0.23
CA ALA A 23 5.20 -10.61 -0.80
C ALA A 23 6.55 -11.32 -0.68
N SER A 24 6.86 -11.84 0.52
CA SER A 24 8.09 -12.59 0.78
C SER A 24 8.17 -13.87 -0.07
N ALA A 25 7.11 -14.66 -0.13
CA ALA A 25 7.09 -15.89 -0.92
C ALA A 25 7.28 -15.62 -2.41
N LEU A 26 6.58 -14.63 -2.97
CA LEU A 26 6.71 -14.25 -4.38
C LEU A 26 8.12 -13.71 -4.68
N SER A 27 8.70 -12.92 -3.79
CA SER A 27 10.06 -12.38 -3.97
C SER A 27 11.12 -13.49 -3.99
N GLN A 28 10.96 -14.53 -3.15
CA GLN A 28 11.81 -15.73 -3.15
C GLN A 28 11.69 -16.54 -4.46
N LEU A 29 10.54 -16.48 -5.11
CA LEU A 29 10.32 -17.05 -6.44
C LEU A 29 10.85 -16.15 -7.57
N GLY A 30 11.64 -15.12 -7.25
CA GLY A 30 12.27 -14.22 -8.20
C GLY A 30 11.32 -13.15 -8.78
N LYS A 31 10.10 -12.99 -8.25
CA LYS A 31 9.19 -11.93 -8.67
C LYS A 31 9.58 -10.60 -8.02
N LYS A 32 9.45 -9.51 -8.77
CA LYS A 32 9.69 -8.15 -8.27
C LYS A 32 8.40 -7.61 -7.68
N ILE A 33 8.42 -7.30 -6.39
CA ILE A 33 7.24 -6.93 -5.61
C ILE A 33 7.41 -5.52 -5.06
N LEU A 34 6.34 -4.71 -5.17
CA LEU A 34 6.17 -3.49 -4.41
C LEU A 34 5.02 -3.70 -3.43
N VAL A 35 5.27 -3.52 -2.15
CA VAL A 35 4.23 -3.42 -1.13
C VAL A 35 3.91 -1.95 -0.90
N ILE A 36 2.64 -1.61 -0.83
CA ILE A 36 2.14 -0.30 -0.41
C ILE A 36 1.38 -0.50 0.89
N ASP A 37 1.91 0.04 1.98
CA ASP A 37 1.21 0.08 3.26
C ASP A 37 0.25 1.27 3.25
N LEU A 38 -1.05 1.00 3.26
CA LEU A 38 -2.10 2.02 3.24
C LEU A 38 -2.84 2.09 4.58
N ASP A 39 -2.35 1.40 5.60
CA ASP A 39 -2.87 1.47 6.96
C ASP A 39 -2.08 2.51 7.78
N PRO A 40 -2.72 3.54 8.35
CA PRO A 40 -2.06 4.51 9.22
C PRO A 40 -1.29 3.90 10.41
N GLN A 41 -1.65 2.68 10.84
CA GLN A 41 -0.94 1.96 11.89
C GLN A 41 0.45 1.48 11.45
N GLY A 42 0.72 1.36 10.13
CA GLY A 42 2.01 1.02 9.60
C GLY A 42 2.50 -0.39 9.96
N ASN A 43 1.58 -1.35 10.09
CA ASN A 43 1.94 -2.71 10.51
C ASN A 43 2.72 -3.47 9.44
N ALA A 44 2.41 -3.28 8.14
CA ALA A 44 3.21 -3.84 7.06
C ALA A 44 4.59 -3.19 6.99
N THR A 45 4.67 -1.88 7.25
CA THR A 45 5.92 -1.13 7.32
C THR A 45 6.86 -1.72 8.38
N THR A 46 6.36 -1.89 9.60
CA THR A 46 7.14 -2.49 10.70
C THR A 46 7.48 -3.96 10.42
N GLY A 47 6.52 -4.73 9.91
CA GLY A 47 6.70 -6.15 9.63
C GLY A 47 7.71 -6.44 8.51
N LEU A 48 7.95 -5.49 7.61
CA LEU A 48 9.00 -5.56 6.58
C LEU A 48 10.31 -4.89 7.00
N GLY A 49 10.49 -4.59 8.29
CA GLY A 49 11.75 -4.13 8.89
C GLY A 49 12.01 -2.64 8.79
N LEU A 50 11.03 -1.83 8.36
CA LEU A 50 11.18 -0.38 8.32
C LEU A 50 10.56 0.30 9.54
N SER A 51 11.16 1.40 9.98
CA SER A 51 10.67 2.19 11.10
C SER A 51 9.49 3.07 10.67
N ASN A 52 8.46 3.16 11.52
CA ASN A 52 7.35 4.10 11.37
C ASN A 52 7.74 5.56 11.64
N THR A 53 8.99 5.83 12.00
CA THR A 53 9.51 7.19 12.31
C THR A 53 9.97 7.95 11.06
N SER A 54 9.65 7.48 9.87
CA SER A 54 9.93 8.21 8.63
C SER A 54 9.26 9.58 8.64
N GLN A 55 9.96 10.59 8.13
CA GLN A 55 9.33 11.89 7.88
C GLN A 55 8.05 11.68 7.07
N SER A 56 6.99 12.39 7.42
CA SER A 56 5.65 12.21 6.86
C SER A 56 5.64 12.17 5.35
N ASP A 57 6.33 13.11 4.72
CA ASP A 57 6.41 13.19 3.26
C ASP A 57 7.13 12.02 2.59
N GLN A 58 7.96 11.27 3.33
CA GLN A 58 8.68 10.10 2.80
C GLN A 58 7.89 8.79 2.96
N THR A 59 6.57 8.89 2.99
CA THR A 59 5.62 7.78 3.11
C THR A 59 4.53 7.89 2.03
N ILE A 60 3.59 6.96 2.03
CA ILE A 60 2.41 7.02 1.15
C ILE A 60 1.63 8.33 1.33
N TYR A 61 1.66 8.94 2.52
CA TYR A 61 1.02 10.24 2.77
C TYR A 61 1.58 11.33 1.85
N GLY A 62 2.91 11.44 1.69
CA GLY A 62 3.52 12.42 0.80
C GLY A 62 3.15 12.24 -0.68
N ILE A 63 2.90 10.99 -1.11
CA ILE A 63 2.40 10.73 -2.47
C ILE A 63 0.96 11.21 -2.62
N LEU A 64 0.11 10.91 -1.65
CA LEU A 64 -1.32 11.20 -1.71
C LEU A 64 -1.64 12.68 -1.52
N ASN A 65 -0.88 13.40 -0.70
CA ASN A 65 -1.00 14.86 -0.55
C ASN A 65 -0.33 15.65 -1.69
N GLY A 66 0.42 14.97 -2.56
CA GLY A 66 1.05 15.56 -3.75
C GLY A 66 2.43 16.18 -3.53
N THR A 67 3.03 16.05 -2.33
CA THR A 67 4.37 16.60 -2.05
C THR A 67 5.50 15.74 -2.61
N MET A 68 5.27 14.45 -2.83
CA MET A 68 6.28 13.49 -3.30
C MET A 68 5.82 12.67 -4.51
N SER A 69 6.78 12.23 -5.31
CA SER A 69 6.58 11.21 -6.34
C SER A 69 6.78 9.81 -5.77
N ILE A 70 6.18 8.81 -6.41
CA ILE A 70 6.33 7.40 -6.03
C ILE A 70 7.81 6.99 -6.01
N SER A 71 8.58 7.37 -7.04
CA SER A 71 9.99 7.02 -7.15
C SER A 71 10.86 7.50 -5.98
N ASN A 72 10.48 8.63 -5.36
CA ASN A 72 11.25 9.22 -4.26
C ASN A 72 10.92 8.59 -2.89
N VAL A 73 9.81 7.84 -2.81
CA VAL A 73 9.29 7.29 -1.54
C VAL A 73 9.53 5.79 -1.42
N ILE A 74 9.79 5.10 -2.54
CA ILE A 74 10.09 3.66 -2.54
C ILE A 74 11.35 3.39 -1.73
N LYS A 75 11.26 2.44 -0.80
CA LYS A 75 12.36 1.99 0.07
C LYS A 75 12.66 0.52 -0.21
N LYS A 76 13.95 0.19 -0.18
CA LYS A 76 14.40 -1.20 -0.22
C LYS A 76 14.15 -1.85 1.14
N THR A 77 13.73 -3.11 1.11
CA THR A 77 13.66 -3.96 2.31
C THR A 77 14.88 -4.90 2.37
N ASP A 78 15.03 -5.63 3.47
CA ASP A 78 16.07 -6.65 3.60
C ASP A 78 15.79 -7.89 2.72
N PHE A 79 14.60 -7.98 2.13
CA PHE A 79 14.25 -9.05 1.20
C PHE A 79 14.63 -8.67 -0.23
N GLN A 80 15.34 -9.58 -0.91
CA GLN A 80 15.66 -9.39 -2.33
C GLN A 80 14.36 -9.31 -3.16
N ASN A 81 14.31 -8.41 -4.15
CA ASN A 81 13.17 -8.19 -5.04
C ASN A 81 11.88 -7.71 -4.36
N LEU A 82 11.96 -7.18 -3.15
CA LEU A 82 10.82 -6.65 -2.42
C LEU A 82 11.09 -5.22 -1.95
N ASP A 83 10.33 -4.30 -2.48
CA ASP A 83 10.38 -2.88 -2.12
C ASP A 83 9.09 -2.49 -1.37
N LEU A 84 9.14 -1.39 -0.63
CA LEU A 84 8.04 -0.91 0.20
C LEU A 84 7.83 0.60 0.04
N ILE A 85 6.57 1.00 -0.07
CA ILE A 85 6.10 2.35 0.25
C ILE A 85 5.51 2.29 1.65
N SER A 86 6.18 2.92 2.61
CA SER A 86 5.81 2.88 4.03
C SER A 86 4.62 3.78 4.35
N SER A 87 3.97 3.52 5.47
CA SER A 87 2.92 4.34 6.06
C SER A 87 3.34 4.95 7.39
N ASN A 88 2.58 5.93 7.85
CA ASN A 88 2.64 6.47 9.20
C ASN A 88 1.29 7.04 9.63
N VAL A 89 1.19 7.50 10.89
CA VAL A 89 -0.05 7.99 11.50
C VAL A 89 -0.64 9.22 10.79
N ASP A 90 0.17 10.03 10.11
CA ASP A 90 -0.29 11.24 9.43
C ASP A 90 -1.26 10.94 8.29
N LEU A 91 -1.19 9.70 7.75
CA LEU A 91 -2.16 9.22 6.75
C LEU A 91 -3.62 9.28 7.25
N SER A 92 -3.85 9.26 8.57
CA SER A 92 -5.19 9.40 9.14
C SER A 92 -5.84 10.76 8.87
N GLY A 93 -5.05 11.80 8.63
CA GLY A 93 -5.53 13.16 8.32
C GLY A 93 -6.02 13.33 6.88
N LEU A 94 -5.61 12.46 5.98
CA LEU A 94 -5.82 12.62 4.54
C LEU A 94 -7.30 12.76 4.15
N GLU A 95 -8.19 12.02 4.81
CA GLU A 95 -9.63 12.06 4.52
C GLU A 95 -10.24 13.44 4.76
N VAL A 96 -9.80 14.13 5.81
CA VAL A 96 -10.23 15.50 6.13
C VAL A 96 -9.58 16.51 5.20
N GLU A 97 -8.28 16.35 4.93
CA GLU A 97 -7.50 17.24 4.07
C GLU A 97 -8.02 17.25 2.63
N THR A 98 -8.49 16.10 2.15
CA THR A 98 -9.01 15.94 0.79
C THR A 98 -10.54 16.04 0.68
N ALA A 99 -11.24 16.45 1.74
CA ALA A 99 -12.72 16.46 1.77
C ALA A 99 -13.36 17.31 0.66
N GLY A 100 -12.67 18.37 0.21
CA GLY A 100 -13.14 19.24 -0.88
C GLY A 100 -12.81 18.72 -2.29
N ASP A 101 -12.05 17.64 -2.44
CA ASP A 101 -11.66 17.08 -3.73
C ASP A 101 -12.65 15.98 -4.15
N SER A 102 -13.38 16.21 -5.23
CA SER A 102 -14.32 15.23 -5.80
C SER A 102 -13.65 13.96 -6.31
N ASP A 103 -12.38 14.05 -6.71
CA ASP A 103 -11.61 12.97 -7.31
C ASP A 103 -10.69 12.26 -6.30
N ARG A 104 -10.80 12.59 -5.02
CA ARG A 104 -9.96 12.06 -3.94
C ARG A 104 -9.82 10.55 -3.93
N ALA A 105 -10.86 9.79 -4.30
CA ALA A 105 -10.83 8.34 -4.39
C ALA A 105 -9.88 7.81 -5.49
N PHE A 106 -9.58 8.63 -6.49
CA PHE A 106 -8.76 8.28 -7.65
C PHE A 106 -7.31 8.74 -7.55
N ILE A 107 -6.92 9.46 -6.49
CA ILE A 107 -5.57 10.02 -6.33
C ILE A 107 -4.51 8.90 -6.43
N LEU A 108 -4.65 7.82 -5.66
CA LEU A 108 -3.70 6.71 -5.69
C LEU A 108 -3.61 6.08 -7.08
N LYS A 109 -4.75 5.83 -7.72
CA LYS A 109 -4.80 5.28 -9.08
C LYS A 109 -4.07 6.16 -10.09
N ALA A 110 -4.30 7.47 -10.05
CA ALA A 110 -3.64 8.43 -10.94
C ALA A 110 -2.12 8.42 -10.75
N LYS A 111 -1.65 8.45 -9.50
CA LYS A 111 -0.22 8.40 -9.17
C LYS A 111 0.43 7.09 -9.61
N LEU A 112 -0.22 5.95 -9.36
CA LEU A 112 0.27 4.63 -9.81
C LEU A 112 0.30 4.54 -11.34
N THR A 113 -0.74 5.00 -12.03
CA THR A 113 -0.80 4.97 -13.49
C THR A 113 0.35 5.78 -14.11
N ALA A 114 0.59 7.00 -13.61
CA ALA A 114 1.69 7.84 -14.08
C ALA A 114 3.04 7.14 -13.86
N TYR A 115 3.30 6.64 -12.65
CA TYR A 115 4.54 5.94 -12.31
C TYR A 115 4.77 4.71 -13.21
N LEU A 116 3.74 3.91 -13.44
CA LEU A 116 3.85 2.68 -14.23
C LEU A 116 4.03 2.91 -15.73
N ASN A 117 3.55 4.04 -16.25
CA ASN A 117 3.81 4.44 -17.63
C ASN A 117 5.30 4.79 -17.85
N ASP A 118 5.92 5.42 -16.86
CA ASP A 118 7.33 5.80 -16.90
C ASP A 118 8.28 4.64 -16.55
N SER A 119 7.81 3.70 -15.72
CA SER A 119 8.62 2.63 -15.12
C SER A 119 8.13 1.23 -15.55
N ARG A 120 7.86 1.03 -16.83
CA ARG A 120 7.31 -0.23 -17.37
C ARG A 120 8.18 -1.43 -17.01
N GLY A 121 7.54 -2.47 -16.46
CA GLY A 121 8.19 -3.77 -16.20
C GLY A 121 9.06 -3.79 -14.94
N LEU A 122 9.03 -2.76 -14.10
CA LEU A 122 9.84 -2.71 -12.88
C LEU A 122 9.34 -3.71 -11.83
N TYR A 123 8.01 -3.91 -11.72
CA TYR A 123 7.38 -4.86 -10.78
C TYR A 123 6.47 -5.86 -11.49
N ASP A 124 6.44 -7.09 -10.98
CA ASP A 124 5.48 -8.12 -11.40
C ASP A 124 4.14 -7.94 -10.66
N TYR A 125 4.22 -7.59 -9.37
CA TYR A 125 3.06 -7.39 -8.49
C TYR A 125 3.23 -6.14 -7.63
N ILE A 126 2.10 -5.45 -7.40
CA ILE A 126 1.95 -4.44 -6.37
C ILE A 126 0.90 -4.96 -5.39
N LEU A 127 1.25 -5.10 -4.12
CA LEU A 127 0.35 -5.54 -3.04
C LEU A 127 0.03 -4.35 -2.16
N ILE A 128 -1.26 -4.08 -1.93
CA ILE A 128 -1.72 -2.96 -1.11
C ILE A 128 -2.31 -3.52 0.18
N ASP A 129 -1.69 -3.20 1.33
CA ASP A 129 -2.23 -3.51 2.66
C ASP A 129 -3.22 -2.42 3.08
N CYS A 130 -4.46 -2.80 3.33
CA CYS A 130 -5.55 -1.88 3.61
C CYS A 130 -5.93 -1.85 5.09
N PRO A 131 -6.37 -0.69 5.63
CA PRO A 131 -6.85 -0.59 7.00
C PRO A 131 -8.13 -1.42 7.21
N PRO A 132 -8.46 -1.78 8.48
CA PRO A 132 -9.65 -2.55 8.82
C PRO A 132 -10.91 -1.67 8.87
N SER A 133 -11.17 -0.90 7.82
CA SER A 133 -12.30 0.04 7.75
C SER A 133 -12.73 0.24 6.29
N LEU A 134 -13.97 0.72 6.09
CA LEU A 134 -14.43 1.23 4.80
C LEU A 134 -14.16 2.75 4.71
N SER A 135 -12.92 3.14 4.94
CA SER A 135 -12.48 4.53 4.81
C SER A 135 -12.17 4.91 3.36
N LEU A 136 -11.88 6.19 3.14
CA LEU A 136 -11.38 6.68 1.85
C LEU A 136 -10.16 5.89 1.37
N LEU A 137 -9.24 5.51 2.28
CA LEU A 137 -8.04 4.74 1.94
C LEU A 137 -8.38 3.38 1.33
N THR A 138 -9.36 2.67 1.89
CA THR A 138 -9.84 1.40 1.33
C THR A 138 -10.47 1.60 -0.05
N VAL A 139 -11.25 2.67 -0.24
CA VAL A 139 -11.82 3.01 -1.55
C VAL A 139 -10.73 3.33 -2.57
N MET A 140 -9.70 4.08 -2.19
CA MET A 140 -8.54 4.35 -3.05
C MET A 140 -7.84 3.05 -3.48
N ALA A 141 -7.65 2.10 -2.55
CA ALA A 141 -7.07 0.80 -2.86
C ALA A 141 -7.93 0.00 -3.85
N LEU A 142 -9.24 -0.08 -3.61
CA LEU A 142 -10.20 -0.76 -4.49
C LEU A 142 -10.16 -0.22 -5.92
N VAL A 143 -10.23 1.11 -6.06
CA VAL A 143 -10.23 1.79 -7.36
C VAL A 143 -8.90 1.60 -8.11
N SER A 144 -7.80 1.44 -7.37
CA SER A 144 -6.45 1.28 -7.93
C SER A 144 -6.12 -0.16 -8.34
N SER A 145 -6.88 -1.15 -7.89
CA SER A 145 -6.54 -2.56 -8.02
C SER A 145 -7.15 -3.25 -9.25
N ASN A 146 -6.44 -4.29 -9.72
CA ASN A 146 -6.95 -5.21 -10.74
C ASN A 146 -7.62 -6.44 -10.09
N SER A 147 -7.25 -6.77 -8.87
CA SER A 147 -7.74 -7.94 -8.13
C SER A 147 -7.81 -7.65 -6.64
N LEU A 148 -8.68 -8.38 -5.95
CA LEU A 148 -8.84 -8.31 -4.51
C LEU A 148 -8.52 -9.66 -3.89
N LEU A 149 -7.88 -9.64 -2.73
CA LEU A 149 -7.69 -10.79 -1.87
C LEU A 149 -8.35 -10.48 -0.53
N VAL A 150 -9.29 -11.32 -0.13
CA VAL A 150 -10.06 -11.16 1.11
C VAL A 150 -9.73 -12.32 2.04
N PRO A 151 -8.82 -12.16 3.02
CA PRO A 151 -8.59 -13.18 4.03
C PRO A 151 -9.84 -13.40 4.85
N LEU A 152 -10.27 -14.64 5.00
CA LEU A 152 -11.43 -15.04 5.79
C LEU A 152 -11.00 -15.95 6.92
N GLN A 153 -11.41 -15.63 8.14
CA GLN A 153 -11.33 -16.56 9.26
C GLN A 153 -12.63 -17.37 9.33
N THR A 154 -12.50 -18.69 9.46
CA THR A 154 -13.62 -19.62 9.56
C THR A 154 -14.09 -19.83 11.00
N GLU A 155 -13.68 -18.98 11.91
CA GLU A 155 -14.09 -18.97 13.31
C GLU A 155 -15.35 -18.10 13.48
N PHE A 156 -16.28 -18.60 14.30
CA PHE A 156 -17.52 -17.91 14.67
C PHE A 156 -17.32 -17.07 15.93
#